data_eaf256c07ee193fcaedb44128e716c92
#
_entry.id   eaf256c07ee193fcaedb44128e716c92
#
_cell.length_a   1.000
_cell.length_b   1.000
_cell.length_c   1.000
_cell.angle_alpha   90.00
_cell.angle_beta   90.00
_cell.angle_gamma   90.00
#
_symmetry.space_group_name_H-M   'P 1'
#
loop_
_entity.id
_entity.type
_entity.pdbx_description
1 polymer ?
#
loop_
_entity_poly.entity_id
_entity_poly.type
_entity_poly.pdbx_seq_one_letter_code
_entity_poly.pdbx_strand_id
1 'polypeptide(L)'
;MNPLKSLRQRYVELSEPYRLLLQLKAVTGGFSRSLLPECLREAGVQPPRGQVWNAGDIRTALHTLRQMGLTDDKDRVVAEFEHDLCIEGLQRMAPAVRKVLERGAGIHTAALRLRLAVYERDLKAYERARLDAQAMEEGGNHPFAGQFADTPTDPGWLAALPPRMRLDVITNNLIPLVEAGSITRNLRNCLDVLPQLRSSLADLPPCPALILFDALAGRYAEARAQIVPLLLDRTEFRGPLFQGIIAFLEGGDAVPALREAQKRFRKTCGKRKANLPGLGGLCFALALI
;
A
#
# COMPACT_ATOMS: atom_id res chain seq x y z
N MET A 1 11.34 22.55 -16.23
CA MET A 1 11.23 21.33 -17.07
C MET A 1 10.34 20.33 -16.33
N ASN A 2 9.34 19.73 -16.96
CA ASN A 2 8.48 18.76 -16.26
C ASN A 2 9.27 17.43 -16.09
N PRO A 3 9.57 16.97 -14.86
CA PRO A 3 10.38 15.78 -14.61
C PRO A 3 9.77 14.51 -15.20
N LEU A 4 8.43 14.43 -15.27
CA LEU A 4 7.72 13.28 -15.85
C LEU A 4 7.93 13.19 -17.37
N LYS A 5 7.99 14.31 -18.09
CA LYS A 5 8.33 14.32 -19.54
C LYS A 5 9.73 13.75 -19.75
N SER A 6 10.68 14.12 -18.92
CA SER A 6 12.04 13.59 -18.98
C SER A 6 12.11 12.08 -18.72
N LEU A 7 11.37 11.56 -17.74
CA LEU A 7 11.31 10.11 -17.45
C LEU A 7 10.67 9.35 -18.61
N ARG A 8 9.54 9.83 -19.13
CA ARG A 8 8.84 9.21 -20.27
C ARG A 8 9.70 9.16 -21.51
N GLN A 9 10.46 10.22 -21.79
CA GLN A 9 11.36 10.25 -22.92
C GLN A 9 12.47 9.20 -22.79
N ARG A 10 13.14 9.12 -21.64
CA ARG A 10 14.16 8.09 -21.37
C ARG A 10 13.61 6.67 -21.46
N TYR A 11 12.38 6.45 -21.00
CA TYR A 11 11.71 5.17 -21.12
C TYR A 11 11.44 4.75 -22.57
N VAL A 12 10.99 5.68 -23.42
CA VAL A 12 10.73 5.40 -24.86
C VAL A 12 12.00 5.05 -25.60
N GLU A 13 13.15 5.62 -25.21
CA GLU A 13 14.47 5.35 -25.79
C GLU A 13 15.03 3.96 -25.43
N LEU A 14 14.47 3.29 -24.41
CA LEU A 14 14.88 1.94 -24.05
C LEU A 14 14.55 0.94 -25.15
N SER A 15 15.43 -0.05 -25.32
CA SER A 15 15.08 -1.26 -26.11
C SER A 15 13.93 -2.03 -25.43
N GLU A 16 13.18 -2.78 -26.22
CA GLU A 16 11.99 -3.49 -25.74
C GLU A 16 12.25 -4.36 -24.49
N PRO A 17 13.32 -5.18 -24.40
CA PRO A 17 13.57 -5.99 -23.22
C PRO A 17 13.68 -5.18 -21.92
N TYR A 18 14.31 -4.00 -21.97
CA TYR A 18 14.45 -3.14 -20.80
C TYR A 18 13.13 -2.46 -20.43
N ARG A 19 12.33 -2.05 -21.42
CA ARG A 19 10.98 -1.52 -21.16
C ARG A 19 10.10 -2.54 -20.47
N LEU A 20 10.12 -3.78 -20.97
CA LEU A 20 9.33 -4.89 -20.42
C LEU A 20 9.80 -5.30 -19.01
N LEU A 21 11.11 -5.30 -18.76
CA LEU A 21 11.64 -5.49 -17.41
C LEU A 21 11.16 -4.38 -16.46
N LEU A 22 11.17 -3.12 -16.91
CA LEU A 22 10.73 -2.00 -16.09
C LEU A 22 9.22 -2.06 -15.82
N GLN A 23 8.40 -2.44 -16.80
CA GLN A 23 6.98 -2.70 -16.64
C GLN A 23 6.72 -3.84 -15.64
N LEU A 24 7.48 -4.95 -15.76
CA LEU A 24 7.39 -6.06 -14.82
C LEU A 24 7.75 -5.61 -13.39
N LYS A 25 8.78 -4.80 -13.24
CA LYS A 25 9.15 -4.20 -11.95
C LYS A 25 8.02 -3.33 -11.38
N ALA A 26 7.36 -2.54 -12.20
CA ALA A 26 6.21 -1.74 -11.79
C ALA A 26 5.01 -2.61 -11.38
N VAL A 27 4.70 -3.65 -12.14
CA VAL A 27 3.62 -4.60 -11.84
C VAL A 27 3.89 -5.35 -10.53
N THR A 28 5.13 -5.80 -10.31
CA THR A 28 5.51 -6.56 -9.12
C THR A 28 5.86 -5.66 -7.92
N GLY A 29 5.97 -4.35 -8.11
CA GLY A 29 6.41 -3.42 -7.05
C GLY A 29 7.84 -3.74 -6.59
N GLY A 30 8.11 -3.55 -5.32
CA GLY A 30 9.42 -3.82 -4.71
C GLY A 30 9.74 -5.31 -4.49
N PHE A 31 8.91 -6.23 -4.98
CA PHE A 31 9.06 -7.66 -4.73
C PHE A 31 10.25 -8.31 -5.44
N SER A 32 10.64 -9.40 -4.88
CA SER A 32 11.77 -10.28 -5.11
C SER A 32 12.35 -10.29 -6.53
N ARG A 33 13.63 -9.88 -6.63
CA ARG A 33 14.44 -10.06 -7.85
C ARG A 33 14.46 -11.51 -8.35
N SER A 34 14.26 -12.50 -7.48
CA SER A 34 14.31 -13.91 -7.82
C SER A 34 13.18 -14.35 -8.76
N LEU A 35 12.03 -13.67 -8.73
CA LEU A 35 10.90 -13.99 -9.59
C LEU A 35 11.00 -13.37 -11.00
N LEU A 36 11.81 -12.31 -11.16
CA LEU A 36 11.87 -11.56 -12.42
C LEU A 36 12.30 -12.42 -13.63
N PRO A 37 13.36 -13.27 -13.56
CA PRO A 37 13.76 -14.08 -14.70
C PRO A 37 12.66 -15.05 -15.15
N GLU A 38 11.94 -15.63 -14.19
CA GLU A 38 10.87 -16.58 -14.49
C GLU A 38 9.65 -15.87 -15.09
N CYS A 39 9.26 -14.72 -14.54
CA CYS A 39 8.17 -13.90 -15.09
C CYS A 39 8.48 -13.42 -16.52
N LEU A 40 9.71 -12.97 -16.80
CA LEU A 40 10.10 -12.54 -18.14
C LEU A 40 10.06 -13.72 -19.12
N ARG A 41 10.49 -14.91 -18.69
CA ARG A 41 10.42 -16.12 -19.50
C ARG A 41 8.98 -16.50 -19.82
N GLU A 42 8.10 -16.52 -18.80
CA GLU A 42 6.68 -16.81 -18.99
C GLU A 42 5.98 -15.76 -19.88
N ALA A 43 6.43 -14.51 -19.84
CA ALA A 43 5.95 -13.44 -20.73
C ALA A 43 6.55 -13.49 -22.15
N GLY A 44 7.43 -14.46 -22.45
CA GLY A 44 8.09 -14.59 -23.76
C GLY A 44 9.09 -13.46 -24.07
N VAL A 45 9.64 -12.79 -23.04
CA VAL A 45 10.57 -11.66 -23.21
C VAL A 45 11.98 -12.20 -23.35
N GLN A 46 12.60 -11.93 -24.51
CA GLN A 46 13.99 -12.31 -24.75
C GLN A 46 14.96 -11.31 -24.09
N PRO A 47 16.09 -11.77 -23.50
CA PRO A 47 17.11 -10.85 -22.99
C PRO A 47 17.82 -10.13 -24.13
N PRO A 48 18.48 -8.97 -23.86
CA PRO A 48 19.26 -8.24 -24.87
C PRO A 48 20.42 -9.06 -25.43
N ARG A 49 20.94 -10.00 -24.65
CA ARG A 49 22.02 -10.92 -25.02
C ARG A 49 21.71 -12.32 -24.45
N GLY A 50 21.93 -13.35 -25.22
CA GLY A 50 21.66 -14.72 -24.78
C GLY A 50 20.26 -15.22 -25.11
N GLN A 51 19.95 -16.43 -24.66
CA GLN A 51 18.67 -17.11 -24.96
C GLN A 51 17.65 -17.02 -23.84
N VAL A 52 18.10 -16.89 -22.58
CA VAL A 52 17.23 -16.91 -21.40
C VAL A 52 17.74 -15.92 -20.36
N TRP A 53 16.81 -15.19 -19.75
CA TRP A 53 17.11 -14.31 -18.62
C TRP A 53 17.66 -15.09 -17.43
N ASN A 54 18.77 -14.64 -16.89
CA ASN A 54 19.35 -15.13 -15.65
C ASN A 54 19.56 -13.99 -14.63
N ALA A 55 19.96 -14.30 -13.42
CA ALA A 55 20.16 -13.31 -12.36
C ALA A 55 21.24 -12.27 -12.68
N GLY A 56 22.26 -12.63 -13.47
CA GLY A 56 23.30 -11.71 -13.93
C GLY A 56 22.78 -10.69 -14.93
N ASP A 57 21.99 -11.15 -15.91
CA ASP A 57 21.34 -10.29 -16.90
C ASP A 57 20.39 -9.28 -16.22
N ILE A 58 19.57 -9.76 -15.27
CA ILE A 58 18.68 -8.89 -14.47
C ILE A 58 19.50 -7.82 -13.73
N ARG A 59 20.60 -8.21 -13.08
CA ARG A 59 21.45 -7.24 -12.34
C ARG A 59 22.03 -6.18 -13.27
N THR A 60 22.54 -6.59 -14.42
CA THR A 60 23.10 -5.67 -15.42
C THR A 60 22.01 -4.73 -15.97
N ALA A 61 20.84 -5.26 -16.29
CA ALA A 61 19.72 -4.48 -16.78
C ALA A 61 19.22 -3.46 -15.74
N LEU A 62 19.06 -3.86 -14.48
CA LEU A 62 18.67 -2.96 -13.40
C LEU A 62 19.73 -1.87 -13.15
N HIS A 63 21.01 -2.21 -13.25
CA HIS A 63 22.07 -1.19 -13.18
C HIS A 63 21.94 -0.16 -14.29
N THR A 64 21.69 -0.58 -15.53
CA THR A 64 21.45 0.33 -16.66
C THR A 64 20.23 1.22 -16.40
N LEU A 65 19.12 0.66 -15.94
CA LEU A 65 17.90 1.41 -15.63
C LEU A 65 18.14 2.46 -14.53
N ARG A 66 18.98 2.11 -13.53
CA ARG A 66 19.38 3.04 -12.47
C ARG A 66 20.25 4.19 -13.01
N GLN A 67 21.21 3.89 -13.86
CA GLN A 67 22.03 4.93 -14.51
C GLN A 67 21.17 5.91 -15.33
N MET A 68 20.09 5.42 -15.92
CA MET A 68 19.11 6.25 -16.63
C MET A 68 18.15 7.00 -15.70
N GLY A 69 18.22 6.77 -14.37
CA GLY A 69 17.34 7.37 -13.38
C GLY A 69 15.89 6.91 -13.47
N LEU A 70 15.65 5.70 -13.98
CA LEU A 70 14.33 5.08 -14.08
C LEU A 70 14.02 4.15 -12.88
N THR A 71 15.05 3.76 -12.13
CA THR A 71 14.95 3.07 -10.85
C THR A 71 15.79 3.76 -9.79
N ASP A 72 15.41 3.60 -8.51
CA ASP A 72 16.16 4.10 -7.36
C ASP A 72 17.35 3.18 -6.98
N ASP A 73 18.04 3.51 -5.90
CA ASP A 73 19.18 2.76 -5.34
C ASP A 73 18.81 1.35 -4.86
N LYS A 74 17.51 1.10 -4.60
CA LYS A 74 16.94 -0.20 -4.23
C LYS A 74 16.35 -0.96 -5.42
N ASP A 75 16.60 -0.48 -6.64
CA ASP A 75 16.04 -1.00 -7.90
C ASP A 75 14.49 -0.98 -7.95
N ARG A 76 13.85 -0.07 -7.22
CA ARG A 76 12.42 0.20 -7.40
C ARG A 76 12.23 1.20 -8.53
N VAL A 77 11.16 1.07 -9.27
CA VAL A 77 10.76 2.10 -10.24
C VAL A 77 10.57 3.42 -9.49
N VAL A 78 11.00 4.53 -10.08
CA VAL A 78 10.79 5.85 -9.46
C VAL A 78 9.30 6.09 -9.24
N ALA A 79 8.94 6.56 -8.04
CA ALA A 79 7.56 6.59 -7.55
C ALA A 79 6.60 7.36 -8.49
N GLU A 80 7.08 8.45 -9.09
CA GLU A 80 6.30 9.29 -10.00
C GLU A 80 5.93 8.59 -11.31
N PHE A 81 6.58 7.47 -11.64
CA PHE A 81 6.39 6.76 -12.89
C PHE A 81 5.89 5.31 -12.70
N GLU A 82 5.95 4.79 -11.48
CA GLU A 82 5.59 3.39 -11.17
C GLU A 82 4.14 3.06 -11.53
N HIS A 83 3.20 3.95 -11.17
CA HIS A 83 1.78 3.73 -11.44
C HIS A 83 1.48 3.61 -12.94
N ASP A 84 1.97 4.58 -13.73
CA ASP A 84 1.76 4.59 -15.18
C ASP A 84 2.33 3.34 -15.85
N LEU A 85 3.54 2.93 -15.45
CA LEU A 85 4.18 1.73 -15.97
C LEU A 85 3.47 0.45 -15.52
N CYS A 86 2.92 0.42 -14.31
CA CYS A 86 2.12 -0.69 -13.84
C CYS A 86 0.87 -0.87 -14.72
N ILE A 87 0.13 0.20 -14.97
CA ILE A 87 -1.05 0.18 -15.86
C ILE A 87 -0.65 -0.25 -17.28
N GLU A 88 0.43 0.32 -17.83
CA GLU A 88 0.91 0.01 -19.17
C GLU A 88 1.35 -1.46 -19.31
N GLY A 89 2.03 -1.99 -18.28
CA GLY A 89 2.54 -3.36 -18.27
C GLY A 89 1.52 -4.42 -17.91
N LEU A 90 0.36 -4.03 -17.36
CA LEU A 90 -0.56 -4.97 -16.71
C LEU A 90 -1.03 -6.07 -17.66
N GLN A 91 -1.48 -5.73 -18.87
CA GLN A 91 -2.02 -6.70 -19.83
C GLN A 91 -0.98 -7.75 -20.22
N ARG A 92 0.28 -7.36 -20.38
CA ARG A 92 1.35 -8.25 -20.85
C ARG A 92 2.00 -9.03 -19.70
N MET A 93 2.21 -8.39 -18.54
CA MET A 93 2.98 -8.98 -17.45
C MET A 93 2.13 -9.70 -16.41
N ALA A 94 0.90 -9.26 -16.14
CA ALA A 94 0.07 -9.87 -15.09
C ALA A 94 -0.21 -11.36 -15.32
N PRO A 95 -0.51 -11.85 -16.54
CA PRO A 95 -0.70 -13.28 -16.79
C PRO A 95 0.55 -14.10 -16.45
N ALA A 96 1.74 -13.64 -16.84
CA ALA A 96 2.99 -14.30 -16.56
C ALA A 96 3.30 -14.33 -15.06
N VAL A 97 3.08 -13.20 -14.37
CA VAL A 97 3.25 -13.10 -12.91
C VAL A 97 2.30 -14.06 -12.20
N ARG A 98 1.01 -14.10 -12.57
CA ARG A 98 0.05 -15.04 -11.98
C ARG A 98 0.50 -16.50 -12.11
N LYS A 99 0.92 -16.91 -13.30
CA LYS A 99 1.40 -18.27 -13.55
C LYS A 99 2.60 -18.64 -12.68
N VAL A 100 3.52 -17.70 -12.46
CA VAL A 100 4.65 -17.90 -11.55
C VAL A 100 4.17 -18.00 -10.10
N LEU A 101 3.22 -17.15 -9.71
CA LEU A 101 2.67 -17.12 -8.34
C LEU A 101 1.83 -18.37 -8.00
N GLU A 102 1.27 -19.07 -8.96
CA GLU A 102 0.56 -20.35 -8.74
C GLU A 102 1.49 -21.41 -8.13
N ARG A 103 2.79 -21.33 -8.44
CA ARG A 103 3.82 -22.25 -7.92
C ARG A 103 4.43 -21.79 -6.61
N GLY A 104 4.15 -20.57 -6.19
CA GLY A 104 4.71 -19.94 -4.99
C GLY A 104 3.76 -19.94 -3.82
N ALA A 105 4.30 -20.01 -2.61
CA ALA A 105 3.58 -19.84 -1.35
C ALA A 105 4.27 -18.79 -0.46
N GLY A 106 3.53 -18.23 0.50
CA GLY A 106 4.05 -17.31 1.50
C GLY A 106 3.52 -15.88 1.36
N ILE A 107 3.84 -15.07 2.36
CA ILE A 107 3.29 -13.70 2.52
C ILE A 107 3.61 -12.79 1.34
N HIS A 108 4.80 -12.91 0.75
CA HIS A 108 5.18 -12.11 -0.41
C HIS A 108 4.34 -12.46 -1.64
N THR A 109 4.01 -13.75 -1.82
CA THR A 109 3.13 -14.22 -2.89
C THR A 109 1.71 -13.69 -2.72
N ALA A 110 1.18 -13.75 -1.50
CA ALA A 110 -0.13 -13.21 -1.16
C ALA A 110 -0.21 -11.70 -1.41
N ALA A 111 0.81 -10.96 -0.98
CA ALA A 111 0.90 -9.52 -1.20
C ALA A 111 0.92 -9.13 -2.69
N LEU A 112 1.64 -9.90 -3.52
CA LEU A 112 1.68 -9.65 -4.95
C LEU A 112 0.36 -10.02 -5.65
N ARG A 113 -0.31 -11.10 -5.22
CA ARG A 113 -1.67 -11.42 -5.68
C ARG A 113 -2.67 -10.30 -5.36
N LEU A 114 -2.59 -9.73 -4.15
CA LEU A 114 -3.39 -8.58 -3.76
C LEU A 114 -3.14 -7.37 -4.66
N ARG A 115 -1.86 -7.03 -4.89
CA ARG A 115 -1.48 -5.92 -5.78
C ARG A 115 -2.06 -6.11 -7.18
N LEU A 116 -1.89 -7.28 -7.78
CA LEU A 116 -2.44 -7.58 -9.11
C LEU A 116 -3.96 -7.44 -9.12
N ALA A 117 -4.66 -8.01 -8.16
CA ALA A 117 -6.11 -7.96 -8.08
C ALA A 117 -6.64 -6.51 -7.98
N VAL A 118 -5.94 -5.63 -7.26
CA VAL A 118 -6.29 -4.20 -7.17
C VAL A 118 -6.11 -3.51 -8.52
N TYR A 119 -4.99 -3.69 -9.19
CA TYR A 119 -4.75 -3.07 -10.50
C TYR A 119 -5.67 -3.62 -11.60
N GLU A 120 -6.04 -4.89 -11.53
CA GLU A 120 -7.01 -5.54 -12.43
C GLU A 120 -8.47 -5.26 -12.05
N ARG A 121 -8.71 -4.67 -10.88
CA ARG A 121 -10.06 -4.41 -10.31
C ARG A 121 -10.87 -5.69 -10.11
N ASP A 122 -10.20 -6.82 -9.90
CA ASP A 122 -10.83 -8.11 -9.67
C ASP A 122 -11.14 -8.31 -8.18
N LEU A 123 -12.36 -7.94 -7.77
CA LEU A 123 -12.81 -8.03 -6.38
C LEU A 123 -12.76 -9.47 -5.84
N LYS A 124 -13.07 -10.47 -6.68
CA LYS A 124 -13.07 -11.87 -6.26
C LYS A 124 -11.65 -12.39 -5.99
N ALA A 125 -10.71 -12.08 -6.88
CA ALA A 125 -9.30 -12.41 -6.67
C ALA A 125 -8.73 -11.66 -5.46
N TYR A 126 -9.13 -10.41 -5.28
CA TYR A 126 -8.75 -9.57 -4.15
C TYR A 126 -9.18 -10.18 -2.82
N GLU A 127 -10.47 -10.53 -2.65
CA GLU A 127 -10.98 -11.09 -1.39
C GLU A 127 -10.29 -12.43 -1.05
N ARG A 128 -10.03 -13.26 -2.05
CA ARG A 128 -9.28 -14.51 -1.86
C ARG A 128 -7.86 -14.22 -1.38
N ALA A 129 -7.13 -13.35 -2.07
CA ALA A 129 -5.75 -13.03 -1.72
C ALA A 129 -5.66 -12.32 -0.35
N ARG A 130 -6.68 -11.55 0.04
CA ARG A 130 -6.78 -10.92 1.36
C ARG A 130 -6.95 -11.95 2.47
N LEU A 131 -7.80 -12.96 2.27
CA LEU A 131 -7.97 -14.05 3.24
C LEU A 131 -6.69 -14.88 3.36
N ASP A 132 -6.04 -15.21 2.25
CA ASP A 132 -4.75 -15.90 2.25
C ASP A 132 -3.69 -15.12 3.03
N ALA A 133 -3.64 -13.81 2.82
CA ALA A 133 -2.72 -12.93 3.52
C ALA A 133 -3.00 -12.87 5.03
N GLN A 134 -4.26 -12.75 5.43
CA GLN A 134 -4.66 -12.75 6.84
C GLN A 134 -4.31 -14.06 7.55
N ALA A 135 -4.49 -15.20 6.88
CA ALA A 135 -4.12 -16.51 7.43
C ALA A 135 -2.61 -16.66 7.66
N MET A 136 -1.78 -15.87 6.96
CA MET A 136 -0.32 -15.89 7.07
C MET A 136 0.22 -14.83 8.05
N GLU A 137 -0.65 -14.01 8.66
CA GLU A 137 -0.23 -12.97 9.61
C GLU A 137 0.27 -13.58 10.93
N GLU A 138 1.53 -13.93 10.96
CA GLU A 138 2.25 -14.08 12.20
C GLU A 138 2.90 -12.75 12.59
N GLY A 139 2.33 -12.09 13.60
CA GLY A 139 3.01 -10.98 14.26
C GLY A 139 2.67 -9.55 13.85
N GLY A 140 1.52 -9.27 13.24
CA GLY A 140 0.99 -7.91 13.09
C GLY A 140 1.54 -7.10 11.91
N ASN A 141 2.27 -7.72 10.98
CA ASN A 141 2.67 -7.10 9.73
C ASN A 141 1.60 -7.36 8.67
N HIS A 142 0.74 -6.38 8.43
CA HIS A 142 -0.24 -6.46 7.37
C HIS A 142 0.49 -6.51 6.01
N PRO A 143 0.26 -7.53 5.13
CA PRO A 143 0.97 -7.68 3.85
C PRO A 143 0.75 -6.49 2.90
N PHE A 144 -0.24 -5.65 3.18
CA PHE A 144 -0.52 -4.42 2.47
C PHE A 144 0.24 -3.20 2.98
N ALA A 145 0.78 -3.25 4.20
CA ALA A 145 1.39 -2.08 4.80
C ALA A 145 2.53 -1.53 3.92
N GLY A 146 2.37 -0.32 3.47
CA GLY A 146 3.36 0.39 2.66
C GLY A 146 3.42 0.02 1.17
N GLN A 147 2.65 -0.95 0.67
CA GLN A 147 2.72 -1.39 -0.75
C GLN A 147 2.34 -0.30 -1.75
N PHE A 148 1.47 0.61 -1.33
CA PHE A 148 0.98 1.71 -2.16
C PHE A 148 1.41 3.08 -1.64
N ALA A 149 2.14 3.14 -0.52
CA ALA A 149 2.45 4.40 0.15
C ALA A 149 3.29 5.35 -0.71
N ASP A 150 4.24 4.81 -1.46
CA ASP A 150 5.15 5.59 -2.30
C ASP A 150 4.66 5.71 -3.76
N THR A 151 3.56 5.03 -4.10
CA THR A 151 3.03 5.02 -5.48
C THR A 151 2.03 6.16 -5.65
N PRO A 152 2.31 7.16 -6.50
CA PRO A 152 1.34 8.20 -6.82
C PRO A 152 0.11 7.58 -7.47
N THR A 153 -1.03 7.68 -6.80
CA THR A 153 -2.29 7.16 -7.32
C THR A 153 -3.11 8.29 -7.94
N ASP A 154 -3.61 8.07 -9.14
CA ASP A 154 -4.51 8.99 -9.81
C ASP A 154 -5.88 8.97 -9.11
N PRO A 155 -6.51 10.13 -8.77
CA PRO A 155 -7.80 10.18 -8.11
C PRO A 155 -8.91 9.49 -8.91
N GLY A 156 -8.91 9.60 -10.23
CA GLY A 156 -9.87 8.94 -11.11
C GLY A 156 -9.72 7.42 -11.08
N TRP A 157 -8.47 6.93 -11.04
CA TRP A 157 -8.19 5.51 -10.90
C TRP A 157 -8.66 4.97 -9.54
N LEU A 158 -8.38 5.70 -8.44
CA LEU A 158 -8.86 5.35 -7.12
C LEU A 158 -10.39 5.33 -7.05
N ALA A 159 -11.05 6.34 -7.62
CA ALA A 159 -12.50 6.43 -7.66
C ALA A 159 -13.16 5.27 -8.46
N ALA A 160 -12.46 4.74 -9.45
CA ALA A 160 -12.93 3.63 -10.27
C ALA A 160 -12.72 2.23 -9.63
N LEU A 161 -12.02 2.12 -8.50
CA LEU A 161 -11.89 0.86 -7.78
C LEU A 161 -13.22 0.45 -7.12
N PRO A 162 -13.53 -0.86 -7.01
CA PRO A 162 -14.61 -1.34 -6.17
C PRO A 162 -14.52 -0.76 -4.75
N PRO A 163 -15.64 -0.39 -4.10
CA PRO A 163 -15.63 0.36 -2.83
C PRO A 163 -14.73 -0.27 -1.75
N ARG A 164 -14.79 -1.59 -1.60
CA ARG A 164 -13.97 -2.31 -0.62
C ARG A 164 -12.47 -2.20 -0.92
N MET A 165 -12.05 -2.44 -2.16
CA MET A 165 -10.64 -2.31 -2.55
C MET A 165 -10.15 -0.88 -2.37
N ARG A 166 -10.94 0.09 -2.80
CA ARG A 166 -10.65 1.52 -2.66
C ARG A 166 -10.38 1.88 -1.22
N LEU A 167 -11.28 1.42 -0.32
CA LEU A 167 -11.16 1.65 1.11
C LEU A 167 -9.85 1.09 1.66
N ASP A 168 -9.54 -0.17 1.36
CA ASP A 168 -8.35 -0.84 1.87
C ASP A 168 -7.06 -0.19 1.31
N VAL A 169 -7.02 0.19 0.03
CA VAL A 169 -5.90 0.93 -0.58
C VAL A 169 -5.69 2.28 0.11
N ILE A 170 -6.77 3.05 0.31
CA ILE A 170 -6.68 4.37 0.97
C ILE A 170 -6.23 4.20 2.43
N THR A 171 -6.80 3.25 3.16
CA THR A 171 -6.43 3.00 4.57
C THR A 171 -4.95 2.65 4.70
N ASN A 172 -4.46 1.76 3.85
CA ASN A 172 -3.07 1.31 3.90
C ASN A 172 -2.08 2.38 3.40
N ASN A 173 -2.53 3.35 2.62
CA ASN A 173 -1.71 4.50 2.22
C ASN A 173 -1.73 5.63 3.25
N LEU A 174 -2.92 5.92 3.80
CA LEU A 174 -3.10 7.05 4.69
C LEU A 174 -2.33 6.90 6.00
N ILE A 175 -2.38 5.72 6.62
CA ILE A 175 -1.75 5.50 7.93
C ILE A 175 -0.23 5.72 7.89
N PRO A 176 0.55 5.06 7.00
CA PRO A 176 1.99 5.28 6.92
C PRO A 176 2.36 6.71 6.56
N LEU A 177 1.57 7.40 5.72
CA LEU A 177 1.84 8.77 5.29
C LEU A 177 1.61 9.76 6.43
N VAL A 178 0.57 9.56 7.24
CA VAL A 178 0.31 10.37 8.44
C VAL A 178 1.43 10.17 9.46
N GLU A 179 1.90 8.93 9.64
CA GLU A 179 3.01 8.62 10.55
C GLU A 179 4.34 9.25 10.14
N ALA A 180 4.61 9.30 8.84
CA ALA A 180 5.78 9.97 8.30
C ALA A 180 5.73 11.50 8.46
N GLY A 181 4.58 12.07 8.84
CA GLY A 181 4.37 13.51 9.00
C GLY A 181 4.53 14.30 7.68
N SER A 182 4.45 13.62 6.53
CA SER A 182 4.69 14.24 5.23
C SER A 182 3.40 14.34 4.41
N ILE A 183 3.13 15.52 3.86
CA ILE A 183 2.01 15.73 2.93
C ILE A 183 2.50 15.38 1.53
N THR A 184 2.37 14.11 1.16
CA THR A 184 2.71 13.63 -0.17
C THR A 184 1.56 13.87 -1.17
N ARG A 185 1.86 13.82 -2.47
CA ARG A 185 0.83 13.83 -3.52
C ARG A 185 -0.17 12.69 -3.32
N ASN A 186 0.32 11.51 -2.93
CA ASN A 186 -0.52 10.34 -2.72
C ASN A 186 -1.49 10.53 -1.55
N LEU A 187 -1.05 11.15 -0.44
CA LEU A 187 -1.94 11.52 0.66
C LEU A 187 -3.06 12.45 0.20
N ARG A 188 -2.73 13.49 -0.58
CA ARG A 188 -3.73 14.41 -1.14
C ARG A 188 -4.74 13.67 -2.00
N ASN A 189 -4.28 12.83 -2.94
CA ASN A 189 -5.17 12.03 -3.78
C ASN A 189 -6.10 11.13 -2.95
N CYS A 190 -5.59 10.52 -1.89
CA CYS A 190 -6.41 9.72 -0.97
C CYS A 190 -7.46 10.57 -0.25
N LEU A 191 -7.09 11.77 0.22
CA LEU A 191 -8.01 12.67 0.91
C LEU A 191 -9.11 13.21 -0.02
N ASP A 192 -8.79 13.48 -1.29
CA ASP A 192 -9.76 13.98 -2.28
C ASP A 192 -10.83 12.94 -2.62
N VAL A 193 -10.50 11.66 -2.56
CA VAL A 193 -11.43 10.56 -2.88
C VAL A 193 -12.27 10.13 -1.66
N LEU A 194 -11.77 10.28 -0.44
CA LEU A 194 -12.46 9.85 0.79
C LEU A 194 -13.90 10.38 0.95
N PRO A 195 -14.22 11.66 0.68
CA PRO A 195 -15.58 12.17 0.82
C PRO A 195 -16.60 11.45 -0.08
N GLN A 196 -16.15 11.03 -1.28
CA GLN A 196 -17.00 10.34 -2.25
C GLN A 196 -17.38 8.92 -1.81
N LEU A 197 -16.61 8.36 -0.87
CA LEU A 197 -16.82 7.00 -0.37
C LEU A 197 -17.90 6.89 0.70
N ARG A 198 -18.28 7.98 1.37
CA ARG A 198 -19.18 7.94 2.54
C ARG A 198 -20.49 7.21 2.28
N SER A 199 -21.14 7.48 1.14
CA SER A 199 -22.40 6.83 0.79
C SER A 199 -22.29 5.34 0.51
N SER A 200 -21.10 4.90 0.07
CA SER A 200 -20.84 3.48 -0.26
C SER A 200 -20.25 2.68 0.91
N LEU A 201 -20.06 3.32 2.08
CA LEU A 201 -19.41 2.73 3.25
C LEU A 201 -20.36 2.50 4.43
N ALA A 202 -21.64 2.86 4.31
CA ALA A 202 -22.62 2.72 5.39
C ALA A 202 -22.70 1.28 5.93
N ASP A 203 -22.50 0.30 5.05
CA ASP A 203 -22.58 -1.13 5.38
C ASP A 203 -21.21 -1.78 5.66
N LEU A 204 -20.12 -1.00 5.63
CA LEU A 204 -18.79 -1.52 5.90
C LEU A 204 -18.39 -1.35 7.39
N PRO A 205 -17.50 -2.23 7.89
CA PRO A 205 -17.01 -2.09 9.26
C PRO A 205 -16.27 -0.75 9.44
N PRO A 206 -16.13 -0.25 10.68
CA PRO A 206 -15.45 1.00 10.97
C PRO A 206 -14.11 1.12 10.27
N CYS A 207 -13.94 2.20 9.52
CA CYS A 207 -12.77 2.43 8.67
C CYS A 207 -11.80 3.40 9.34
N PRO A 208 -10.57 2.97 9.71
CA PRO A 208 -9.56 3.83 10.29
C PRO A 208 -9.28 5.10 9.47
N ALA A 209 -9.25 4.98 8.13
CA ALA A 209 -8.98 6.13 7.26
C ALA A 209 -10.09 7.18 7.32
N LEU A 210 -11.36 6.77 7.37
CA LEU A 210 -12.47 7.71 7.49
C LEU A 210 -12.53 8.36 8.87
N ILE A 211 -12.27 7.60 9.93
CA ILE A 211 -12.21 8.13 11.29
C ILE A 211 -11.13 9.21 11.39
N LEU A 212 -9.92 8.93 10.89
CA LEU A 212 -8.83 9.89 10.87
C LEU A 212 -9.14 11.10 10.00
N PHE A 213 -9.71 10.88 8.82
CA PHE A 213 -10.10 11.97 7.93
C PHE A 213 -11.13 12.89 8.58
N ASP A 214 -12.14 12.34 9.23
CA ASP A 214 -13.15 13.14 9.91
C ASP A 214 -12.57 13.90 11.11
N ALA A 215 -11.71 13.26 11.90
CA ALA A 215 -11.04 13.89 13.01
C ALA A 215 -10.13 15.05 12.55
N LEU A 216 -9.29 14.81 11.52
CA LEU A 216 -8.39 15.83 10.97
C LEU A 216 -9.14 16.99 10.28
N ALA A 217 -10.33 16.73 9.75
CA ALA A 217 -11.20 17.74 9.16
C ALA A 217 -12.07 18.50 10.19
N GLY A 218 -11.89 18.24 11.50
CA GLY A 218 -12.67 18.86 12.58
C GLY A 218 -14.11 18.30 12.71
N ARG A 219 -14.43 17.22 12.01
CA ARG A 219 -15.74 16.55 12.09
C ARG A 219 -15.75 15.50 13.20
N TYR A 220 -15.59 15.99 14.43
CA TYR A 220 -15.42 15.13 15.60
C TYR A 220 -16.66 14.30 15.94
N ALA A 221 -17.86 14.82 15.70
CA ALA A 221 -19.11 14.09 15.95
C ALA A 221 -19.22 12.86 15.06
N GLU A 222 -18.90 13.01 13.77
CA GLU A 222 -18.90 11.92 12.80
C GLU A 222 -17.81 10.89 13.09
N ALA A 223 -16.61 11.35 13.46
CA ALA A 223 -15.53 10.47 13.88
C ALA A 223 -15.92 9.67 15.13
N ARG A 224 -16.54 10.30 16.13
CA ARG A 224 -17.04 9.62 17.33
C ARG A 224 -18.11 8.59 17.00
N ALA A 225 -19.06 8.88 16.13
CA ALA A 225 -20.07 7.91 15.73
C ALA A 225 -19.45 6.63 15.13
N GLN A 226 -18.39 6.78 14.34
CA GLN A 226 -17.71 5.65 13.69
C GLN A 226 -16.89 4.80 14.69
N ILE A 227 -16.41 5.33 15.80
CA ILE A 227 -15.63 4.55 16.77
C ILE A 227 -16.49 3.77 17.76
N VAL A 228 -17.79 4.04 17.87
CA VAL A 228 -18.68 3.36 18.82
C VAL A 228 -18.58 1.84 18.74
N PRO A 229 -18.67 1.18 17.57
CA PRO A 229 -18.54 -0.28 17.49
C PRO A 229 -17.17 -0.78 17.98
N LEU A 230 -16.09 -0.03 17.74
CA LEU A 230 -14.74 -0.36 18.18
C LEU A 230 -14.56 -0.20 19.71
N LEU A 231 -15.30 0.70 20.32
CA LEU A 231 -15.28 0.90 21.79
C LEU A 231 -16.02 -0.22 22.52
N LEU A 232 -17.08 -0.76 21.92
CA LEU A 232 -17.87 -1.86 22.47
C LEU A 232 -17.07 -3.18 22.52
N ASP A 233 -16.18 -3.40 21.59
CA ASP A 233 -15.26 -4.54 21.64
C ASP A 233 -14.11 -4.26 22.61
N ARG A 234 -14.13 -4.95 23.74
CA ARG A 234 -13.12 -4.82 24.80
C ARG A 234 -11.74 -5.36 24.41
N THR A 235 -11.63 -6.12 23.34
CA THR A 235 -10.37 -6.65 22.82
C THR A 235 -9.75 -5.72 21.79
N GLU A 236 -10.55 -4.86 21.17
CA GLU A 236 -10.14 -3.94 20.13
C GLU A 236 -9.49 -2.68 20.73
N PHE A 237 -8.23 -2.44 20.39
CA PHE A 237 -7.47 -1.30 20.92
C PHE A 237 -7.66 -0.01 20.08
N ARG A 238 -8.10 -0.13 18.83
CA ARG A 238 -8.26 1.01 17.91
C ARG A 238 -9.37 1.96 18.35
N GLY A 239 -10.42 1.46 19.00
CA GLY A 239 -11.49 2.30 19.54
C GLY A 239 -10.95 3.36 20.52
N PRO A 240 -10.35 2.97 21.65
CA PRO A 240 -9.72 3.91 22.58
C PRO A 240 -8.59 4.75 21.93
N LEU A 241 -7.86 4.19 20.95
CA LEU A 241 -6.82 4.91 20.23
C LEU A 241 -7.39 6.11 19.49
N PHE A 242 -8.42 5.91 18.66
CA PHE A 242 -9.08 7.00 17.94
C PHE A 242 -9.81 7.96 18.87
N GLN A 243 -10.37 7.47 19.97
CA GLN A 243 -10.94 8.33 21.00
C GLN A 243 -9.91 9.31 21.57
N GLY A 244 -8.68 8.83 21.84
CA GLY A 244 -7.58 9.67 22.29
C GLY A 244 -7.15 10.70 21.25
N ILE A 245 -7.05 10.30 19.96
CA ILE A 245 -6.72 11.20 18.86
C ILE A 245 -7.77 12.31 18.74
N ILE A 246 -9.05 11.96 18.77
CA ILE A 246 -10.14 12.93 18.68
C ILE A 246 -10.10 13.88 19.88
N ALA A 247 -9.93 13.38 21.10
CA ALA A 247 -9.83 14.19 22.31
C ALA A 247 -8.66 15.17 22.21
N PHE A 248 -7.50 14.72 21.74
CA PHE A 248 -6.33 15.59 21.53
C PHE A 248 -6.61 16.72 20.53
N LEU A 249 -7.18 16.38 19.36
CA LEU A 249 -7.47 17.35 18.31
C LEU A 249 -8.52 18.40 18.75
N GLU A 250 -9.38 18.04 19.71
CA GLU A 250 -10.33 18.99 20.32
C GLU A 250 -9.73 19.81 21.48
N GLY A 251 -8.45 19.60 21.82
CA GLY A 251 -7.80 20.26 22.96
C GLY A 251 -8.17 19.65 24.32
N GLY A 252 -8.71 18.45 24.35
CA GLY A 252 -9.07 17.71 25.56
C GLY A 252 -7.97 16.76 26.05
N ASP A 253 -8.25 16.08 27.17
CA ASP A 253 -7.33 15.08 27.73
C ASP A 253 -7.38 13.75 26.97
N ALA A 254 -6.35 13.48 26.18
CA ALA A 254 -6.19 12.24 25.40
C ALA A 254 -5.60 11.07 26.22
N VAL A 255 -4.92 11.37 27.34
CA VAL A 255 -4.09 10.40 28.08
C VAL A 255 -4.87 9.17 28.56
N PRO A 256 -6.08 9.30 29.15
CA PRO A 256 -6.83 8.14 29.62
C PRO A 256 -7.17 7.15 28.49
N ALA A 257 -7.61 7.68 27.34
CA ALA A 257 -7.98 6.86 26.18
C ALA A 257 -6.75 6.17 25.56
N LEU A 258 -5.62 6.87 25.42
CA LEU A 258 -4.38 6.32 24.89
C LEU A 258 -3.78 5.25 25.82
N ARG A 259 -3.87 5.42 27.13
CA ARG A 259 -3.47 4.39 28.11
C ARG A 259 -4.34 3.13 28.00
N GLU A 260 -5.65 3.28 27.83
CA GLU A 260 -6.54 2.15 27.62
C GLU A 260 -6.23 1.42 26.30
N ALA A 261 -5.97 2.17 25.20
CA ALA A 261 -5.53 1.60 23.93
C ALA A 261 -4.26 0.76 24.10
N GLN A 262 -3.24 1.31 24.76
CA GLN A 262 -1.98 0.60 25.04
C GLN A 262 -2.19 -0.66 25.90
N LYS A 263 -3.06 -0.57 26.89
CA LYS A 263 -3.39 -1.72 27.76
C LYS A 263 -4.06 -2.84 26.96
N ARG A 264 -5.06 -2.52 26.12
CA ARG A 264 -5.74 -3.48 25.24
C ARG A 264 -4.77 -4.08 24.23
N PHE A 265 -3.96 -3.27 23.59
CA PHE A 265 -2.95 -3.73 22.65
C PHE A 265 -1.97 -4.73 23.29
N ARG A 266 -1.42 -4.41 24.46
CA ARG A 266 -0.51 -5.31 25.20
C ARG A 266 -1.16 -6.64 25.58
N LYS A 267 -2.47 -6.62 25.88
CA LYS A 267 -3.23 -7.82 26.20
C LYS A 267 -3.43 -8.71 24.97
N THR A 268 -3.65 -8.12 23.80
CA THR A 268 -3.90 -8.83 22.54
C THR A 268 -2.62 -9.35 21.90
N CYS A 269 -1.57 -8.52 21.88
CA CYS A 269 -0.31 -8.82 21.16
C CYS A 269 0.82 -9.33 22.07
N GLY A 270 0.58 -9.45 23.37
CA GLY A 270 1.56 -9.92 24.37
C GLY A 270 2.53 -8.82 24.83
N LYS A 271 3.12 -9.04 26.04
CA LYS A 271 3.96 -8.05 26.72
C LYS A 271 5.25 -7.68 25.99
N ARG A 272 5.72 -8.49 25.04
CA ARG A 272 6.99 -8.25 24.30
C ARG A 272 6.87 -7.21 23.19
N LYS A 273 5.67 -6.89 22.72
CA LYS A 273 5.45 -5.84 21.72
C LYS A 273 5.06 -4.55 22.43
N ALA A 274 6.06 -3.77 22.83
CA ALA A 274 5.86 -2.57 23.64
C ALA A 274 5.25 -1.39 22.85
N ASN A 275 5.35 -1.40 21.52
CA ASN A 275 4.93 -0.29 20.67
C ASN A 275 3.65 -0.65 19.92
N LEU A 276 2.68 0.26 19.95
CA LEU A 276 1.50 0.20 19.08
C LEU A 276 1.99 0.26 17.63
N PRO A 277 1.76 -0.77 16.80
CA PRO A 277 2.14 -0.69 15.40
C PRO A 277 1.34 0.42 14.73
N GLY A 278 2.01 1.18 13.94
CA GLY A 278 1.41 2.14 13.04
C GLY A 278 1.08 3.47 13.70
N LEU A 279 0.02 3.57 14.44
CA LEU A 279 -0.43 4.80 15.09
C LEU A 279 0.27 5.11 16.42
N GLY A 280 1.12 4.22 16.91
CA GLY A 280 1.83 4.39 18.18
C GLY A 280 2.77 5.59 18.17
N GLY A 281 3.50 5.81 17.08
CA GLY A 281 4.37 6.97 16.92
C GLY A 281 3.61 8.28 16.91
N LEU A 282 2.47 8.34 16.23
CA LEU A 282 1.59 9.52 16.22
C LEU A 282 1.01 9.78 17.60
N CYS A 283 0.49 8.75 18.28
CA CYS A 283 -0.06 8.89 19.62
C CYS A 283 1.00 9.26 20.65
N PHE A 284 2.22 8.75 20.52
CA PHE A 284 3.33 9.11 21.40
C PHE A 284 3.79 10.53 21.14
N ALA A 285 3.93 10.96 19.90
CA ALA A 285 4.25 12.34 19.54
C ALA A 285 3.17 13.33 20.02
N LEU A 286 1.90 12.96 19.85
CA LEU A 286 0.76 13.76 20.32
C LEU A 286 0.63 13.81 21.86
N ALA A 287 1.13 12.79 22.56
CA ALA A 287 1.11 12.76 24.04
C ALA A 287 2.32 13.47 24.67
N LEU A 288 3.32 13.86 23.89
CA LEU A 288 4.50 14.59 24.34
C LEU A 288 4.42 16.12 24.10
N ILE A 289 3.45 16.58 23.32
CA ILE A 289 3.16 18.00 23.09
C ILE A 289 2.14 18.48 24.10
#